data_bfef3a3f70e5c331b1d3220035ac7520
#
_entry.id   bfef3a3f70e5c331b1d3220035ac7520
#
_cell.length_a   1.000
_cell.length_b   1.000
_cell.length_c   1.000
_cell.angle_alpha   90.00
_cell.angle_beta   90.00
_cell.angle_gamma   90.00
#
_symmetry.space_group_name_H-M   'P 1'
#
loop_
_entity.id
_entity.type
_entity.pdbx_description
1 polymer ?
#
loop_
_entity_poly.entity_id
_entity_poly.type
_entity_poly.pdbx_seq_one_letter_code
_entity_poly.pdbx_strand_id
1 'polypeptide(L)'
;PTLEAKADAEVNSKATGIVQTLLVEEGDHVQAGQVLATLDTERQQLALAKGKADLGQLKSELERVEKMHQRKLVSTDVYDKLKWQVESLDASVRMQELALRDTKIIAPISGVIARRYAKVGQLITEFSSKALFHVVSQQYLEAVINLPEHQLTRAKVGQTAYLNFAGMPQLQAKIIRISPVVDATTGTARVTIGVQNDDLSLKAGDPALRGGQVTRRR
;
A
#
# COMPACT_ATOMS: atom_id res chain seq x y z
N PRO A 1 -24.93 12.52 -1.39
CA PRO A 1 -23.50 12.24 -1.51
C PRO A 1 -23.11 11.19 -0.47
N THR A 2 -22.20 10.31 -0.83
CA THR A 2 -21.66 9.25 0.04
C THR A 2 -20.22 9.60 0.36
N LEU A 3 -19.77 9.33 1.57
CA LEU A 3 -18.34 9.41 1.90
C LEU A 3 -17.61 8.23 1.31
N GLU A 4 -16.53 8.52 0.62
CA GLU A 4 -15.61 7.53 0.08
C GLU A 4 -14.27 7.68 0.78
N ALA A 5 -13.57 6.57 1.00
CA ALA A 5 -12.21 6.65 1.50
C ALA A 5 -11.30 7.24 0.43
N LYS A 6 -10.41 8.16 0.80
CA LYS A 6 -9.41 8.69 -0.12
C LYS A 6 -8.45 7.62 -0.63
N ALA A 7 -8.14 6.66 0.21
CA ALA A 7 -7.29 5.54 -0.13
C ALA A 7 -7.99 4.24 0.28
N ASP A 8 -8.05 3.34 -0.66
CA ASP A 8 -8.63 2.02 -0.58
C ASP A 8 -7.65 1.06 -1.24
N ALA A 9 -7.25 0.02 -0.54
CA ALA A 9 -6.23 -0.89 -1.03
C ALA A 9 -6.63 -2.35 -0.81
N GLU A 10 -6.66 -3.08 -1.92
CA GLU A 10 -6.71 -4.53 -1.91
C GLU A 10 -5.30 -5.09 -1.74
N VAL A 11 -5.09 -5.89 -0.71
CA VAL A 11 -3.79 -6.50 -0.39
C VAL A 11 -3.75 -7.90 -0.94
N ASN A 12 -2.87 -8.12 -1.90
CA ASN A 12 -2.61 -9.43 -2.52
C ASN A 12 -1.26 -9.98 -2.05
N SER A 13 -1.06 -11.31 -2.18
CA SER A 13 0.23 -11.92 -1.93
C SER A 13 1.18 -11.69 -3.12
N LYS A 14 2.45 -11.46 -2.81
CA LYS A 14 3.56 -11.42 -3.79
C LYS A 14 4.32 -12.74 -3.85
N ALA A 15 3.95 -13.71 -3.00
CA ALA A 15 4.59 -15.01 -2.95
C ALA A 15 3.54 -16.13 -2.88
N THR A 16 3.91 -17.31 -3.35
CA THR A 16 3.13 -18.53 -3.19
C THR A 16 3.51 -19.22 -1.89
N GLY A 17 2.50 -19.62 -1.10
CA GLY A 17 2.72 -20.33 0.16
C GLY A 17 1.41 -20.58 0.92
N ILE A 18 1.51 -21.33 2.01
CA ILE A 18 0.38 -21.58 2.92
C ILE A 18 0.37 -20.50 4.00
N VAL A 19 -0.78 -19.91 4.28
CA VAL A 19 -0.95 -18.94 5.37
C VAL A 19 -0.68 -19.66 6.70
N GLN A 20 0.40 -19.23 7.38
CA GLN A 20 0.79 -19.79 8.67
C GLN A 20 0.13 -19.06 9.83
N THR A 21 0.17 -17.72 9.80
CA THR A 21 -0.42 -16.89 10.85
C THR A 21 -1.19 -15.71 10.26
N LEU A 22 -2.26 -15.34 10.97
CA LEU A 22 -2.98 -14.08 10.77
C LEU A 22 -2.75 -13.21 12.01
N LEU A 23 -2.36 -11.98 11.82
CA LEU A 23 -1.99 -11.05 12.89
C LEU A 23 -3.02 -9.94 13.10
N VAL A 24 -4.05 -9.90 12.24
CA VAL A 24 -5.10 -8.87 12.27
C VAL A 24 -6.46 -9.47 11.94
N GLU A 25 -7.50 -8.83 12.46
CA GLU A 25 -8.91 -9.15 12.19
C GLU A 25 -9.63 -7.97 11.52
N GLU A 26 -10.88 -8.21 11.05
CA GLU A 26 -11.73 -7.15 10.53
C GLU A 26 -12.04 -6.12 11.63
N GLY A 27 -11.88 -4.84 11.30
CA GLY A 27 -12.03 -3.73 12.24
C GLY A 27 -10.73 -3.25 12.90
N ASP A 28 -9.63 -3.99 12.78
CA ASP A 28 -8.34 -3.60 13.34
C ASP A 28 -7.73 -2.41 12.60
N HIS A 29 -7.12 -1.50 13.37
CA HIS A 29 -6.33 -0.40 12.83
C HIS A 29 -4.92 -0.87 12.50
N VAL A 30 -4.45 -0.55 11.31
CA VAL A 30 -3.14 -0.93 10.81
C VAL A 30 -2.37 0.27 10.29
N GLN A 31 -1.04 0.21 10.38
CA GLN A 31 -0.13 1.19 9.80
C GLN A 31 0.45 0.67 8.49
N ALA A 32 0.79 1.59 7.58
CA ALA A 32 1.51 1.24 6.36
C ALA A 32 2.82 0.51 6.71
N GLY A 33 3.07 -0.65 6.07
CA GLY A 33 4.21 -1.52 6.38
C GLY A 33 3.98 -2.53 7.51
N GLN A 34 2.87 -2.47 8.24
CA GLN A 34 2.52 -3.45 9.27
C GLN A 34 2.25 -4.81 8.64
N VAL A 35 2.77 -5.89 9.27
CA VAL A 35 2.52 -7.26 8.84
C VAL A 35 1.11 -7.68 9.24
N LEU A 36 0.33 -8.12 8.24
CA LEU A 36 -1.05 -8.57 8.41
C LEU A 36 -1.15 -10.10 8.55
N ALA A 37 -0.30 -10.80 7.78
CA ALA A 37 -0.23 -12.26 7.78
C ALA A 37 1.17 -12.72 7.39
N THR A 38 1.50 -13.96 7.73
CA THR A 38 2.73 -14.61 7.27
C THR A 38 2.40 -15.90 6.55
N LEU A 39 3.15 -16.17 5.49
CA LEU A 39 3.15 -17.47 4.84
C LEU A 39 4.17 -18.40 5.49
N ASP A 40 4.12 -19.69 5.20
CA ASP A 40 5.19 -20.61 5.56
C ASP A 40 6.51 -20.19 4.89
N THR A 41 7.55 -20.05 5.70
CA THR A 41 8.84 -19.46 5.30
C THR A 41 10.00 -20.44 5.35
N GLU A 42 9.79 -21.68 5.76
CA GLU A 42 10.87 -22.62 6.04
C GLU A 42 11.79 -22.83 4.82
N ARG A 43 11.19 -23.06 3.66
CA ARG A 43 11.96 -23.27 2.41
C ARG A 43 12.77 -22.04 2.02
N GLN A 44 12.19 -20.85 2.12
CA GLN A 44 12.86 -19.59 1.79
C GLN A 44 13.99 -19.29 2.76
N GLN A 45 13.80 -19.57 4.06
CA GLN A 45 14.84 -19.40 5.08
C GLN A 45 16.02 -20.33 4.83
N LEU A 46 15.78 -21.62 4.54
CA LEU A 46 16.83 -22.59 4.23
C LEU A 46 17.58 -22.23 2.95
N ALA A 47 16.85 -21.82 1.89
CA ALA A 47 17.46 -21.38 0.63
C ALA A 47 18.37 -20.16 0.86
N LEU A 48 17.90 -19.18 1.61
CA LEU A 48 18.65 -17.98 1.96
C LEU A 48 19.91 -18.32 2.81
N ALA A 49 19.75 -19.19 3.80
CA ALA A 49 20.87 -19.62 4.64
C ALA A 49 21.98 -20.29 3.80
N LYS A 50 21.59 -21.18 2.89
CA LYS A 50 22.52 -21.80 1.95
C LYS A 50 23.20 -20.77 1.05
N GLY A 51 22.43 -19.89 0.40
CA GLY A 51 22.98 -18.86 -0.47
C GLY A 51 23.96 -17.92 0.23
N LYS A 52 23.69 -17.54 1.48
CA LYS A 52 24.59 -16.72 2.30
C LYS A 52 25.88 -17.47 2.65
N ALA A 53 25.83 -18.78 2.95
CA ALA A 53 26.99 -19.58 3.21
C ALA A 53 27.89 -19.70 1.97
N ASP A 54 27.30 -20.01 0.81
CA ASP A 54 27.99 -20.11 -0.47
C ASP A 54 28.64 -18.76 -0.84
N LEU A 55 27.93 -17.65 -0.67
CA LEU A 55 28.46 -16.30 -0.89
C LEU A 55 29.61 -15.95 0.06
N GLY A 56 29.50 -16.33 1.32
CA GLY A 56 30.55 -16.12 2.33
C GLY A 56 31.84 -16.85 1.96
N GLN A 57 31.72 -18.10 1.50
CA GLN A 57 32.85 -18.89 1.02
C GLN A 57 33.51 -18.21 -0.18
N LEU A 58 32.74 -17.82 -1.19
CA LEU A 58 33.26 -17.22 -2.42
C LEU A 58 33.88 -15.83 -2.16
N LYS A 59 33.32 -15.02 -1.26
CA LYS A 59 33.91 -13.74 -0.84
C LYS A 59 35.26 -13.94 -0.15
N SER A 60 35.38 -14.95 0.72
CA SER A 60 36.66 -15.30 1.37
C SER A 60 37.73 -15.75 0.37
N GLU A 61 37.31 -16.45 -0.70
CA GLU A 61 38.20 -16.83 -1.77
C GLU A 61 38.65 -15.62 -2.60
N LEU A 62 37.72 -14.72 -2.94
CA LEU A 62 38.01 -13.47 -3.63
C LEU A 62 39.04 -12.64 -2.85
N GLU A 63 38.89 -12.48 -1.53
CA GLU A 63 39.83 -11.75 -0.69
C GLU A 63 41.25 -12.35 -0.74
N ARG A 64 41.36 -13.67 -0.76
CA ARG A 64 42.66 -14.36 -0.92
C ARG A 64 43.29 -14.09 -2.29
N VAL A 65 42.48 -14.24 -3.35
CA VAL A 65 42.92 -13.99 -4.72
C VAL A 65 43.28 -12.54 -4.93
N GLU A 66 42.56 -11.60 -4.36
CA GLU A 66 42.86 -10.16 -4.41
C GLU A 66 44.25 -9.86 -3.80
N LYS A 67 44.58 -10.41 -2.62
CA LYS A 67 45.90 -10.28 -2.00
C LYS A 67 47.01 -10.87 -2.87
N MET A 68 46.72 -11.97 -3.56
CA MET A 68 47.68 -12.60 -4.50
C MET A 68 47.84 -11.76 -5.78
N HIS A 69 46.74 -11.19 -6.29
CA HIS A 69 46.77 -10.32 -7.47
C HIS A 69 47.56 -9.03 -7.19
N GLN A 70 47.37 -8.39 -6.01
CA GLN A 70 48.19 -7.25 -5.60
C GLN A 70 49.70 -7.56 -5.58
N ARG A 71 50.06 -8.81 -5.28
CA ARG A 71 51.43 -9.27 -5.29
C ARG A 71 51.91 -9.80 -6.67
N LYS A 72 51.06 -9.66 -7.71
CA LYS A 72 51.29 -10.13 -9.07
C LYS A 72 51.49 -11.66 -9.17
N LEU A 73 50.92 -12.43 -8.26
CA LEU A 73 51.01 -13.90 -8.21
C LEU A 73 49.92 -14.62 -9.00
N VAL A 74 48.84 -13.88 -9.37
CA VAL A 74 47.76 -14.36 -10.22
C VAL A 74 47.47 -13.36 -11.32
N SER A 75 46.90 -13.84 -12.45
CA SER A 75 46.51 -12.94 -13.55
C SER A 75 45.27 -12.13 -13.22
N THR A 76 45.11 -10.97 -13.87
CA THR A 76 43.93 -10.12 -13.80
C THR A 76 42.66 -10.88 -14.20
N ASP A 77 42.78 -11.76 -15.21
CA ASP A 77 41.64 -12.57 -15.68
C ASP A 77 41.07 -13.49 -14.59
N VAL A 78 41.94 -14.12 -13.79
CA VAL A 78 41.53 -14.98 -12.66
C VAL A 78 40.81 -14.16 -11.59
N TYR A 79 41.37 -13.00 -11.26
CA TYR A 79 40.75 -12.08 -10.28
C TYR A 79 39.38 -11.56 -10.77
N ASP A 80 39.32 -11.07 -12.00
CA ASP A 80 38.08 -10.53 -12.58
C ASP A 80 36.99 -11.59 -12.68
N LYS A 81 37.32 -12.81 -13.12
CA LYS A 81 36.38 -13.92 -13.19
C LYS A 81 35.76 -14.23 -11.83
N LEU A 82 36.59 -14.30 -10.77
CA LEU A 82 36.11 -14.58 -9.43
C LEU A 82 35.24 -13.41 -8.87
N LYS A 83 35.63 -12.16 -9.17
CA LYS A 83 34.85 -10.97 -8.82
C LYS A 83 33.44 -11.02 -9.42
N TRP A 84 33.33 -11.35 -10.72
CA TRP A 84 32.03 -11.49 -11.38
C TRP A 84 31.20 -12.64 -10.83
N GLN A 85 31.83 -13.73 -10.41
CA GLN A 85 31.13 -14.84 -9.75
C GLN A 85 30.55 -14.39 -8.39
N VAL A 86 31.31 -13.66 -7.59
CA VAL A 86 30.83 -13.10 -6.30
C VAL A 86 29.64 -12.15 -6.54
N GLU A 87 29.72 -11.27 -7.54
CA GLU A 87 28.66 -10.32 -7.85
C GLU A 87 27.37 -11.02 -8.31
N SER A 88 27.50 -12.05 -9.14
CA SER A 88 26.37 -12.88 -9.58
C SER A 88 25.71 -13.62 -8.43
N LEU A 89 26.52 -14.20 -7.53
CA LEU A 89 26.00 -14.92 -6.37
C LEU A 89 25.37 -13.96 -5.33
N ASP A 90 25.95 -12.76 -5.15
CA ASP A 90 25.36 -11.72 -4.30
C ASP A 90 23.97 -11.28 -4.81
N ALA A 91 23.82 -11.11 -6.12
CA ALA A 91 22.52 -10.84 -6.72
C ALA A 91 21.50 -11.97 -6.47
N SER A 92 21.95 -13.24 -6.57
CA SER A 92 21.11 -14.39 -6.25
C SER A 92 20.66 -14.42 -4.78
N VAL A 93 21.55 -14.10 -3.84
CA VAL A 93 21.22 -14.00 -2.41
C VAL A 93 20.20 -12.89 -2.16
N ARG A 94 20.35 -11.72 -2.80
CA ARG A 94 19.37 -10.63 -2.71
C ARG A 94 17.99 -11.04 -3.23
N MET A 95 17.92 -11.84 -4.27
CA MET A 95 16.65 -12.39 -4.77
C MET A 95 16.00 -13.32 -3.74
N GLN A 96 16.78 -14.15 -3.04
CA GLN A 96 16.29 -15.01 -1.96
C GLN A 96 15.82 -14.21 -0.74
N GLU A 97 16.49 -13.11 -0.41
CA GLU A 97 16.06 -12.17 0.64
C GLU A 97 14.72 -11.51 0.28
N LEU A 98 14.56 -11.12 -0.99
CA LEU A 98 13.30 -10.58 -1.50
C LEU A 98 12.19 -11.63 -1.40
N ALA A 99 12.44 -12.86 -1.86
CA ALA A 99 11.48 -13.95 -1.79
C ALA A 99 11.03 -14.24 -0.35
N LEU A 100 11.96 -14.21 0.62
CA LEU A 100 11.63 -14.35 2.04
C LEU A 100 10.83 -13.15 2.57
N ARG A 101 11.17 -11.93 2.17
CA ARG A 101 10.41 -10.73 2.54
C ARG A 101 8.97 -10.79 2.03
N ASP A 102 8.78 -11.26 0.81
CA ASP A 102 7.48 -11.31 0.13
C ASP A 102 6.54 -12.39 0.72
N THR A 103 7.03 -13.29 1.58
CA THR A 103 6.19 -14.17 2.41
C THR A 103 5.45 -13.43 3.52
N LYS A 104 5.83 -12.20 3.85
CA LYS A 104 5.11 -11.34 4.79
C LYS A 104 4.13 -10.47 4.02
N ILE A 105 2.86 -10.63 4.31
CA ILE A 105 1.80 -9.83 3.72
C ILE A 105 1.67 -8.57 4.56
N ILE A 106 1.92 -7.40 3.97
CA ILE A 106 2.00 -6.11 4.65
C ILE A 106 0.90 -5.16 4.16
N ALA A 107 0.46 -4.26 5.05
CA ALA A 107 -0.47 -3.19 4.70
C ALA A 107 0.21 -2.16 3.80
N PRO A 108 -0.31 -1.84 2.61
CA PRO A 108 0.26 -0.82 1.73
C PRO A 108 -0.05 0.61 2.21
N ILE A 109 -1.12 0.78 2.98
CA ILE A 109 -1.60 2.05 3.52
C ILE A 109 -1.95 1.90 5.00
N SER A 110 -1.96 3.01 5.73
CA SER A 110 -2.54 3.07 7.07
C SER A 110 -4.06 3.20 6.98
N GLY A 111 -4.78 2.47 7.83
CA GLY A 111 -6.24 2.46 7.81
C GLY A 111 -6.82 1.38 8.71
N VAL A 112 -8.00 0.90 8.35
CA VAL A 112 -8.73 -0.18 9.04
C VAL A 112 -8.92 -1.34 8.10
N ILE A 113 -8.84 -2.56 8.61
CA ILE A 113 -9.16 -3.78 7.86
C ILE A 113 -10.68 -3.83 7.65
N ALA A 114 -11.12 -3.48 6.46
CA ALA A 114 -12.54 -3.51 6.11
C ALA A 114 -13.03 -4.95 5.85
N ARG A 115 -12.18 -5.79 5.27
CA ARG A 115 -12.46 -7.21 4.97
C ARG A 115 -11.19 -8.05 5.08
N ARG A 116 -11.36 -9.29 5.59
CA ARG A 116 -10.33 -10.32 5.63
C ARG A 116 -10.82 -11.57 4.90
N TYR A 117 -10.20 -11.88 3.79
CA TYR A 117 -10.52 -13.07 3.00
C TYR A 117 -9.55 -14.23 3.28
N ALA A 118 -8.36 -13.91 3.79
CA ALA A 118 -7.33 -14.89 4.13
C ALA A 118 -7.75 -15.79 5.30
N LYS A 119 -7.41 -17.07 5.20
CA LYS A 119 -7.64 -18.08 6.27
C LYS A 119 -6.34 -18.81 6.56
N VAL A 120 -6.09 -19.14 7.83
CA VAL A 120 -4.96 -20.00 8.22
C VAL A 120 -5.08 -21.35 7.55
N GLY A 121 -3.98 -21.88 7.03
CA GLY A 121 -3.93 -23.15 6.27
C GLY A 121 -4.33 -23.01 4.80
N GLN A 122 -4.73 -21.83 4.34
CA GLN A 122 -5.08 -21.59 2.94
C GLN A 122 -3.81 -21.51 2.08
N LEU A 123 -3.79 -22.25 0.97
CA LEU A 123 -2.78 -22.06 -0.07
C LEU A 123 -3.08 -20.79 -0.88
N ILE A 124 -2.10 -19.92 -0.95
CA ILE A 124 -2.14 -18.68 -1.74
C ILE A 124 -1.12 -18.79 -2.85
N THR A 125 -1.43 -18.25 -4.01
CA THR A 125 -0.52 -18.15 -5.15
C THR A 125 -0.32 -16.68 -5.54
N GLU A 126 0.89 -16.33 -5.97
CA GLU A 126 1.24 -14.96 -6.41
C GLU A 126 0.41 -14.47 -7.62
N PHE A 127 -0.13 -15.41 -8.41
CA PHE A 127 -1.00 -15.12 -9.56
C PHE A 127 -2.48 -15.04 -9.20
N SER A 128 -2.83 -15.16 -7.91
CA SER A 128 -4.23 -15.05 -7.49
C SER A 128 -4.68 -13.59 -7.58
N SER A 129 -5.72 -13.34 -8.36
CA SER A 129 -6.39 -12.03 -8.39
C SER A 129 -7.29 -11.76 -7.17
N LYS A 130 -7.37 -12.72 -6.22
CA LYS A 130 -8.20 -12.56 -5.04
C LYS A 130 -7.44 -11.82 -3.95
N ALA A 131 -7.98 -10.68 -3.53
CA ALA A 131 -7.48 -9.95 -2.38
C ALA A 131 -7.50 -10.82 -1.12
N LEU A 132 -6.50 -10.67 -0.27
CA LEU A 132 -6.41 -11.32 1.04
C LEU A 132 -6.97 -10.43 2.15
N PHE A 133 -6.75 -9.14 2.02
CA PHE A 133 -7.28 -8.10 2.90
C PHE A 133 -7.74 -6.92 2.07
N HIS A 134 -8.69 -6.19 2.61
CA HIS A 134 -9.15 -4.92 2.11
C HIS A 134 -8.88 -3.88 3.21
N VAL A 135 -8.00 -2.93 2.94
CA VAL A 135 -7.60 -1.87 3.88
C VAL A 135 -8.15 -0.54 3.41
N VAL A 136 -8.89 0.14 4.27
CA VAL A 136 -9.56 1.41 3.95
C VAL A 136 -9.02 2.50 4.86
N SER A 137 -8.55 3.60 4.28
CA SER A 137 -8.13 4.76 5.05
C SER A 137 -9.36 5.47 5.63
N GLN A 138 -9.36 5.71 6.95
CA GLN A 138 -10.44 6.45 7.62
C GLN A 138 -10.05 7.87 8.01
N GLN A 139 -8.76 8.21 8.05
CA GLN A 139 -8.31 9.54 8.49
C GLN A 139 -8.71 10.67 7.53
N TYR A 140 -8.86 10.35 6.27
CA TYR A 140 -9.22 11.33 5.25
C TYR A 140 -10.27 10.74 4.32
N LEU A 141 -11.45 11.34 4.35
CA LEU A 141 -12.57 10.92 3.53
C LEU A 141 -12.86 11.96 2.45
N GLU A 142 -13.44 11.51 1.34
CA GLU A 142 -13.86 12.36 0.24
C GLU A 142 -15.38 12.23 0.07
N ALA A 143 -16.08 13.37 0.02
CA ALA A 143 -17.47 13.40 -0.37
C ALA A 143 -17.58 13.88 -1.82
N VAL A 144 -18.23 13.10 -2.66
CA VAL A 144 -18.47 13.47 -4.07
C VAL A 144 -19.89 14.03 -4.18
N ILE A 145 -20.00 15.27 -4.67
CA ILE A 145 -21.28 15.94 -4.94
C ILE A 145 -21.33 16.36 -6.41
N ASN A 146 -22.51 16.35 -6.97
CA ASN A 146 -22.76 16.88 -8.31
C ASN A 146 -23.41 18.26 -8.17
N LEU A 147 -22.69 19.30 -8.58
CA LEU A 147 -23.18 20.68 -8.56
C LEU A 147 -23.67 21.10 -9.95
N PRO A 148 -24.85 21.73 -10.04
CA PRO A 148 -25.32 22.34 -11.30
C PRO A 148 -24.35 23.41 -11.82
N GLU A 149 -24.21 23.52 -13.14
CA GLU A 149 -23.27 24.43 -13.80
C GLU A 149 -23.38 25.88 -13.31
N HIS A 150 -24.60 26.40 -13.08
CA HIS A 150 -24.82 27.75 -12.61
C HIS A 150 -24.26 28.01 -11.19
N GLN A 151 -23.99 26.97 -10.40
CA GLN A 151 -23.38 27.07 -9.08
C GLN A 151 -21.86 26.92 -9.12
N LEU A 152 -21.31 26.33 -10.20
CA LEU A 152 -19.87 26.13 -10.34
C LEU A 152 -19.09 27.44 -10.42
N THR A 153 -19.67 28.49 -10.99
CA THR A 153 -19.03 29.81 -11.07
C THR A 153 -18.67 30.39 -9.69
N ARG A 154 -19.34 29.92 -8.64
CA ARG A 154 -19.14 30.34 -7.26
C ARG A 154 -18.26 29.41 -6.45
N ALA A 155 -18.01 28.18 -6.93
CA ALA A 155 -17.18 27.18 -6.26
C ALA A 155 -15.72 27.33 -6.67
N LYS A 156 -14.81 27.33 -5.69
CA LYS A 156 -13.37 27.38 -5.90
C LYS A 156 -12.68 26.31 -5.09
N VAL A 157 -11.62 25.73 -5.67
CA VAL A 157 -10.74 24.82 -4.93
C VAL A 157 -10.16 25.55 -3.71
N GLY A 158 -10.14 24.90 -2.54
CA GLY A 158 -9.75 25.48 -1.26
C GLY A 158 -10.88 26.16 -0.49
N GLN A 159 -12.04 26.37 -1.10
CA GLN A 159 -13.20 26.96 -0.42
C GLN A 159 -13.74 26.01 0.65
N THR A 160 -14.16 26.59 1.79
CA THR A 160 -14.82 25.85 2.85
C THR A 160 -16.22 25.43 2.43
N ALA A 161 -16.52 24.17 2.64
CA ALA A 161 -17.85 23.57 2.49
C ALA A 161 -18.31 23.03 3.84
N TYR A 162 -19.62 22.99 4.04
CA TYR A 162 -20.21 22.42 5.24
C TYR A 162 -21.04 21.19 4.87
N LEU A 163 -20.75 20.08 5.52
CA LEU A 163 -21.45 18.82 5.30
C LEU A 163 -22.29 18.48 6.52
N ASN A 164 -23.51 18.04 6.29
CA ASN A 164 -24.43 17.60 7.33
C ASN A 164 -24.58 16.08 7.25
N PHE A 165 -24.41 15.41 8.37
CA PHE A 165 -24.64 13.97 8.53
C PHE A 165 -25.77 13.75 9.54
N ALA A 166 -26.51 12.64 9.41
CA ALA A 166 -27.56 12.31 10.33
C ALA A 166 -26.99 12.06 11.73
N GLY A 167 -27.48 12.80 12.73
CA GLY A 167 -27.08 12.62 14.15
C GLY A 167 -25.71 13.18 14.50
N MET A 168 -25.04 13.93 13.61
CA MET A 168 -23.75 14.56 13.87
C MET A 168 -23.80 16.07 13.70
N PRO A 169 -22.95 16.84 14.40
CA PRO A 169 -22.79 18.27 14.16
C PRO A 169 -22.32 18.54 12.73
N GLN A 170 -22.61 19.75 12.26
CA GLN A 170 -22.15 20.19 10.93
C GLN A 170 -20.60 20.12 10.84
N LEU A 171 -20.09 19.40 9.86
CA LEU A 171 -18.66 19.25 9.63
C LEU A 171 -18.15 20.29 8.64
N GLN A 172 -17.03 20.90 9.00
CA GLN A 172 -16.29 21.80 8.13
C GLN A 172 -15.33 20.99 7.24
N ALA A 173 -15.44 21.19 5.93
CA ALA A 173 -14.67 20.48 4.93
C ALA A 173 -14.13 21.48 3.88
N LYS A 174 -13.29 21.03 2.96
CA LYS A 174 -12.73 21.87 1.90
C LYS A 174 -12.96 21.25 0.52
N ILE A 175 -13.31 22.11 -0.45
CA ILE A 175 -13.33 21.70 -1.87
C ILE A 175 -11.88 21.41 -2.30
N ILE A 176 -11.60 20.17 -2.66
CA ILE A 176 -10.24 19.74 -3.09
C ILE A 176 -10.13 19.62 -4.60
N ARG A 177 -11.23 19.35 -5.28
CA ARG A 177 -11.24 19.16 -6.73
C ARG A 177 -12.60 19.51 -7.33
N ILE A 178 -12.59 20.15 -8.48
CA ILE A 178 -13.76 20.43 -9.32
C ILE A 178 -13.48 19.81 -10.67
N SER A 179 -14.38 18.95 -11.15
CA SER A 179 -14.24 18.35 -12.48
C SER A 179 -14.33 19.45 -13.55
N PRO A 180 -13.43 19.46 -14.54
CA PRO A 180 -13.53 20.37 -15.67
C PRO A 180 -14.62 19.96 -16.68
N VAL A 181 -15.21 18.77 -16.50
CA VAL A 181 -16.23 18.21 -17.40
C VAL A 181 -17.60 18.32 -16.74
N VAL A 182 -18.56 18.90 -17.45
CA VAL A 182 -19.98 18.90 -17.09
C VAL A 182 -20.65 17.72 -17.78
N ASP A 183 -21.39 16.94 -17.02
CA ASP A 183 -22.23 15.87 -17.56
C ASP A 183 -23.39 16.50 -18.34
N ALA A 184 -23.41 16.27 -19.65
CA ALA A 184 -24.40 16.87 -20.57
C ALA A 184 -25.83 16.37 -20.30
N THR A 185 -26.00 15.20 -19.66
CA THR A 185 -27.31 14.63 -19.37
C THR A 185 -27.96 15.28 -18.17
N THR A 186 -27.12 15.56 -17.13
CA THR A 186 -27.60 16.11 -15.84
C THR A 186 -27.33 17.60 -15.68
N GLY A 187 -26.50 18.21 -16.52
CA GLY A 187 -26.07 19.61 -16.42
C GLY A 187 -25.26 19.89 -15.14
N THR A 188 -24.59 18.86 -14.59
CA THR A 188 -23.84 18.95 -13.34
C THR A 188 -22.37 18.62 -13.53
N ALA A 189 -21.51 19.21 -12.69
CA ALA A 189 -20.11 18.79 -12.60
C ALA A 189 -19.83 18.17 -11.23
N ARG A 190 -18.91 17.22 -11.23
CA ARG A 190 -18.45 16.53 -10.02
C ARG A 190 -17.54 17.44 -9.21
N VAL A 191 -17.86 17.65 -7.96
CA VAL A 191 -17.05 18.37 -6.97
C VAL A 191 -16.67 17.41 -5.85
N THR A 192 -15.39 17.29 -5.58
CA THR A 192 -14.87 16.47 -4.49
C THR A 192 -14.51 17.35 -3.32
N ILE A 193 -15.04 17.00 -2.18
CA ILE A 193 -14.88 17.70 -0.90
C ILE A 193 -14.07 16.79 0.02
N GLY A 194 -12.94 17.28 0.53
CA GLY A 194 -12.13 16.55 1.49
C GLY A 194 -12.59 16.80 2.92
N VAL A 195 -12.75 15.72 3.66
CA VAL A 195 -13.17 15.70 5.07
C VAL A 195 -12.04 15.10 5.90
N GLN A 196 -11.54 15.86 6.86
CA GLN A 196 -10.60 15.34 7.85
C GLN A 196 -11.37 14.66 8.96
N ASN A 197 -11.01 13.45 9.32
CA ASN A 197 -11.71 12.58 10.25
C ASN A 197 -10.77 12.17 11.38
N ASP A 198 -10.34 13.16 12.17
CA ASP A 198 -9.32 12.98 13.21
C ASP A 198 -9.80 12.10 14.36
N ASP A 199 -11.09 12.14 14.67
CA ASP A 199 -11.74 11.36 15.72
C ASP A 199 -12.25 9.98 15.23
N LEU A 200 -12.06 9.67 13.94
CA LEU A 200 -12.51 8.43 13.31
C LEU A 200 -14.02 8.13 13.47
N SER A 201 -14.81 9.16 13.74
CA SER A 201 -16.27 9.03 13.95
C SER A 201 -17.04 8.75 12.67
N LEU A 202 -16.47 9.14 11.51
CA LEU A 202 -17.05 8.92 10.19
C LEU A 202 -16.52 7.62 9.57
N LYS A 203 -17.38 6.92 8.86
CA LYS A 203 -17.01 5.70 8.12
C LYS A 203 -17.15 5.91 6.61
N ALA A 204 -16.29 5.28 5.84
CA ALA A 204 -16.50 5.17 4.41
C ALA A 204 -17.85 4.44 4.17
N GLY A 205 -18.69 5.02 3.29
CA GLY A 205 -20.04 4.53 3.06
C GLY A 205 -21.13 5.29 3.79
N ASP A 206 -20.80 6.14 4.79
CA ASP A 206 -21.80 6.94 5.49
C ASP A 206 -22.51 7.90 4.53
N PRO A 207 -23.87 7.92 4.51
CA PRO A 207 -24.61 8.83 3.66
C PRO A 207 -24.60 10.24 4.26
N ALA A 208 -24.05 11.19 3.54
CA ALA A 208 -24.24 12.59 3.89
C ALA A 208 -25.66 13.06 3.52
N LEU A 209 -26.33 13.75 4.43
CA LEU A 209 -27.65 14.30 4.17
C LEU A 209 -27.58 15.33 3.01
N ARG A 210 -28.58 15.33 2.13
CA ARG A 210 -28.75 16.34 1.08
C ARG A 210 -28.87 17.72 1.73
N GLY A 211 -27.85 18.56 1.62
CA GLY A 211 -27.88 19.90 2.19
C GLY A 211 -26.53 20.58 2.29
N GLY A 212 -25.54 20.16 1.51
CA GLY A 212 -24.27 20.86 1.43
C GLY A 212 -24.47 22.28 0.89
N GLN A 213 -24.64 23.27 1.78
CA GLN A 213 -24.60 24.67 1.37
C GLN A 213 -23.14 25.10 1.31
N VAL A 214 -22.70 25.46 0.11
CA VAL A 214 -21.44 26.17 -0.09
C VAL A 214 -21.67 27.61 0.35
N THR A 215 -21.44 27.89 1.64
CA THR A 215 -21.68 29.22 2.19
C THR A 215 -20.35 29.99 2.22
N ARG A 216 -20.35 31.17 1.66
CA ARG A 216 -19.28 32.15 1.82
C ARG A 216 -19.53 32.91 3.10
N ARG A 217 -18.70 32.74 4.15
CA ARG A 217 -18.65 33.78 5.21
C ARG A 217 -18.03 35.02 4.60
N ARG A 218 -18.74 36.14 4.76
CA ARG A 218 -18.21 37.49 4.52
C ARG A 218 -17.09 37.82 5.50
#